data_98a947a352d0b79f44f15179183ba607
#
_entry.id   98a947a352d0b79f44f15179183ba607
#
_cell.length_a   1.000
_cell.length_b   1.000
_cell.length_c   1.000
_cell.angle_alpha   90.00
_cell.angle_beta   90.00
_cell.angle_gamma   90.00
#
_symmetry.space_group_name_H-M   'P 1'
#
loop_
_entity.id
_entity.type
_entity.pdbx_description
1 polymer ?
#
loop_
_entity_poly.entity_id
_entity_poly.type
_entity_poly.pdbx_seq_one_letter_code
_entity_poly.pdbx_strand_id
1 'polypeptide(L)'
;MDKMFLVQGDMVGVSFWLVSIAMVASTVFFLYEGLRVKPQWRLSLLVAGLVTLVAGVHYDYMRDFWVVNQSTPIDYRYIDWLITVPLLMIEFFIILRAVGGAVGAGSFMRLLVGTLVMLVFGYAGEAGLMGYWLGFGLGMIGWAVIIYEIYGGEAGKAAASSSESVQSAFNAMRWIVLVGWAIYPIGYVAGAALGGENNLNIIYNLADFVNKILFGLIIWNLAVKDSGDTAH
;
A
#
# COMPACT_ATOMS: atom_id res chain seq x y z
N MET A 1 8.99 25.64 -17.76
CA MET A 1 8.75 24.20 -17.98
C MET A 1 7.35 24.10 -18.57
N ASP A 2 7.26 23.90 -19.86
CA ASP A 2 5.97 23.65 -20.49
C ASP A 2 5.44 22.33 -19.93
N LYS A 3 4.28 22.39 -19.25
CA LYS A 3 3.59 21.19 -18.81
C LYS A 3 3.24 20.39 -20.06
N MET A 4 3.92 19.30 -20.29
CA MET A 4 3.58 18.40 -21.38
C MET A 4 2.25 17.74 -21.04
N PHE A 5 1.25 17.98 -21.87
CA PHE A 5 -0.07 17.38 -21.72
C PHE A 5 -0.04 15.91 -22.13
N LEU A 6 -0.95 15.13 -21.54
CA LEU A 6 -1.18 13.76 -21.98
C LEU A 6 -1.57 13.72 -23.46
N VAL A 7 -0.96 12.79 -24.18
CA VAL A 7 -1.27 12.58 -25.61
C VAL A 7 -2.49 11.68 -25.72
N GLN A 8 -3.35 11.94 -26.69
CA GLN A 8 -4.51 11.10 -26.95
C GLN A 8 -4.08 9.65 -27.25
N GLY A 9 -4.65 8.69 -26.50
CA GLY A 9 -4.33 7.26 -26.62
C GLY A 9 -3.21 6.79 -25.68
N ASP A 10 -2.54 7.67 -24.92
CA ASP A 10 -1.58 7.28 -23.88
C ASP A 10 -2.31 6.76 -22.63
N MET A 11 -2.65 5.47 -22.67
CA MET A 11 -3.36 4.80 -21.56
C MET A 11 -2.50 4.70 -20.30
N VAL A 12 -1.18 4.66 -20.43
CA VAL A 12 -0.26 4.63 -19.29
C VAL A 12 -0.27 5.98 -18.57
N GLY A 13 -0.07 7.07 -19.28
CA GLY A 13 -0.15 8.41 -18.74
C GLY A 13 -1.53 8.72 -18.13
N VAL A 14 -2.61 8.28 -18.80
CA VAL A 14 -3.98 8.39 -18.26
C VAL A 14 -4.13 7.60 -16.96
N SER A 15 -3.56 6.39 -16.85
CA SER A 15 -3.64 5.59 -15.62
C SER A 15 -2.89 6.25 -14.46
N PHE A 16 -1.72 6.85 -14.69
CA PHE A 16 -1.02 7.65 -13.68
C PHE A 16 -1.88 8.82 -13.19
N TRP A 17 -2.49 9.56 -14.12
CA TRP A 17 -3.36 10.70 -13.78
C TRP A 17 -4.60 10.28 -12.98
N LEU A 18 -5.28 9.22 -13.43
CA LEU A 18 -6.43 8.67 -12.71
C LEU A 18 -6.09 8.32 -11.26
N VAL A 19 -4.98 7.62 -11.06
CA VAL A 19 -4.53 7.22 -9.71
C VAL A 19 -4.19 8.45 -8.86
N SER A 20 -3.46 9.43 -9.41
CA SER A 20 -3.13 10.66 -8.69
C SER A 20 -4.39 11.36 -8.15
N ILE A 21 -5.38 11.61 -9.01
CA ILE A 21 -6.62 12.29 -8.62
C ILE A 21 -7.42 11.47 -7.61
N ALA A 22 -7.51 10.16 -7.80
CA ALA A 22 -8.22 9.28 -6.87
C ALA A 22 -7.55 9.23 -5.49
N MET A 23 -6.22 9.21 -5.44
CA MET A 23 -5.47 9.28 -4.17
C MET A 23 -5.69 10.61 -3.44
N VAL A 24 -5.66 11.74 -4.16
CA VAL A 24 -5.96 13.06 -3.57
C VAL A 24 -7.39 13.11 -3.02
N ALA A 25 -8.38 12.63 -3.77
CA ALA A 25 -9.77 12.56 -3.31
C ALA A 25 -9.90 11.67 -2.07
N SER A 26 -9.25 10.51 -2.06
CA SER A 26 -9.25 9.59 -0.91
C SER A 26 -8.56 10.20 0.31
N THR A 27 -7.50 10.99 0.12
CA THR A 27 -6.83 11.73 1.20
C THR A 27 -7.81 12.67 1.90
N VAL A 28 -8.50 13.51 1.12
CA VAL A 28 -9.49 14.45 1.68
C VAL A 28 -10.59 13.68 2.43
N PHE A 29 -11.07 12.58 1.86
CA PHE A 29 -12.08 11.73 2.49
C PHE A 29 -11.59 11.17 3.84
N PHE A 30 -10.43 10.53 3.89
CA PHE A 30 -9.94 9.90 5.13
C PHE A 30 -9.61 10.94 6.21
N LEU A 31 -9.04 12.09 5.85
CA LEU A 31 -8.75 13.15 6.81
C LEU A 31 -10.04 13.77 7.36
N TYR A 32 -11.05 13.99 6.52
CA TYR A 32 -12.34 14.51 6.96
C TYR A 32 -13.09 13.50 7.86
N GLU A 33 -13.18 12.25 7.45
CA GLU A 33 -13.83 11.20 8.23
C GLU A 33 -13.09 10.90 9.54
N GLY A 34 -11.77 11.11 9.59
CA GLY A 34 -10.97 11.00 10.81
C GLY A 34 -11.41 11.98 11.90
N LEU A 35 -12.03 13.11 11.57
CA LEU A 35 -12.60 14.06 12.52
C LEU A 35 -13.93 13.57 13.13
N ARG A 36 -14.62 12.65 12.44
CA ARG A 36 -15.99 12.20 12.74
C ARG A 36 -16.05 10.89 13.52
N VAL A 37 -14.95 10.16 13.60
CA VAL A 37 -14.88 8.88 14.33
C VAL A 37 -14.37 9.07 15.76
N LYS A 38 -14.56 8.03 16.62
CA LYS A 38 -14.01 8.01 17.97
C LYS A 38 -12.50 8.27 17.98
N PRO A 39 -11.98 8.94 19.04
CA PRO A 39 -10.55 9.31 19.11
C PRO A 39 -9.56 8.17 18.84
N GLN A 40 -9.91 6.95 19.26
CA GLN A 40 -9.07 5.77 19.07
C GLN A 40 -8.80 5.39 17.60
N TRP A 41 -9.69 5.78 16.67
CA TRP A 41 -9.59 5.50 15.24
C TRP A 41 -8.95 6.62 14.43
N ARG A 42 -8.80 7.82 15.03
CA ARG A 42 -8.29 9.00 14.31
C ARG A 42 -6.88 8.79 13.74
N LEU A 43 -6.03 8.06 14.50
CA LEU A 43 -4.67 7.77 14.03
C LEU A 43 -4.70 6.87 12.79
N SER A 44 -5.53 5.84 12.76
CA SER A 44 -5.65 4.96 11.58
C SER A 44 -6.16 5.72 10.35
N LEU A 45 -7.17 6.56 10.48
CA LEU A 45 -7.63 7.37 9.35
C LEU A 45 -6.63 8.44 8.91
N LEU A 46 -5.85 8.99 9.85
CA LEU A 46 -4.73 9.87 9.52
C LEU A 46 -3.66 9.13 8.70
N VAL A 47 -3.30 7.91 9.10
CA VAL A 47 -2.31 7.09 8.37
C VAL A 47 -2.83 6.71 6.99
N ALA A 48 -4.10 6.29 6.86
CA ALA A 48 -4.74 6.05 5.56
C ALA A 48 -4.70 7.29 4.66
N GLY A 49 -4.97 8.48 5.23
CA GLY A 49 -4.83 9.76 4.55
C GLY A 49 -3.38 10.07 4.12
N LEU A 50 -2.40 9.79 4.96
CA LEU A 50 -0.98 9.97 4.62
C LEU A 50 -0.53 9.02 3.50
N VAL A 51 -0.94 7.77 3.54
CA VAL A 51 -0.66 6.79 2.46
C VAL A 51 -1.17 7.29 1.12
N THR A 52 -2.42 7.75 1.07
CA THR A 52 -3.02 8.24 -0.18
C THR A 52 -2.46 9.60 -0.60
N LEU A 53 -2.08 10.49 0.35
CA LEU A 53 -1.43 11.75 0.05
C LEU A 53 -0.07 11.54 -0.62
N VAL A 54 0.79 10.72 0.00
CA VAL A 54 2.13 10.43 -0.53
C VAL A 54 2.01 9.78 -1.91
N ALA A 55 1.13 8.79 -2.06
CA ALA A 55 0.89 8.18 -3.36
C ALA A 55 0.38 9.19 -4.39
N GLY A 56 -0.59 10.05 -4.05
CA GLY A 56 -1.14 11.05 -4.97
C GLY A 56 -0.07 11.99 -5.54
N VAL A 57 0.84 12.48 -4.69
CA VAL A 57 1.96 13.33 -5.09
C VAL A 57 2.95 12.58 -5.98
N HIS A 58 3.31 11.34 -5.61
CA HIS A 58 4.24 10.53 -6.41
C HIS A 58 3.66 10.16 -7.77
N TYR A 59 2.36 9.82 -7.85
CA TYR A 59 1.70 9.47 -9.09
C TYR A 59 1.61 10.66 -10.08
N ASP A 60 1.42 11.89 -9.58
CA ASP A 60 1.50 13.10 -10.42
C ASP A 60 2.92 13.29 -10.97
N TYR A 61 3.94 13.10 -10.13
CA TYR A 61 5.34 13.19 -10.54
C TYR A 61 5.75 12.07 -11.50
N MET A 62 5.30 10.82 -11.26
CA MET A 62 5.56 9.69 -12.13
C MET A 62 4.88 9.85 -13.50
N ARG A 63 3.70 10.47 -13.56
CA ARG A 63 3.06 10.85 -14.81
C ARG A 63 3.93 11.78 -15.63
N ASP A 64 4.46 12.83 -15.00
CA ASP A 64 5.30 13.80 -15.69
C ASP A 64 6.59 13.14 -16.19
N PHE A 65 7.19 12.27 -15.38
CA PHE A 65 8.34 11.47 -15.79
C PHE A 65 8.02 10.59 -17.02
N TRP A 66 6.88 9.89 -16.98
CA TRP A 66 6.43 9.03 -18.10
C TRP A 66 6.23 9.84 -19.38
N VAL A 67 5.57 10.97 -19.30
CA VAL A 67 5.28 11.82 -20.47
C VAL A 67 6.57 12.28 -21.16
N VAL A 68 7.61 12.58 -20.37
CA VAL A 68 8.90 13.05 -20.91
C VAL A 68 9.77 11.90 -21.41
N ASN A 69 9.87 10.80 -20.66
CA ASN A 69 10.88 9.76 -20.89
C ASN A 69 10.33 8.51 -21.58
N GLN A 70 9.01 8.30 -21.57
CA GLN A 70 8.33 7.10 -22.11
C GLN A 70 8.95 5.79 -21.56
N SER A 71 9.38 5.81 -20.29
CA SER A 71 10.00 4.69 -19.59
C SER A 71 9.44 4.58 -18.18
N THR A 72 9.54 3.38 -17.58
CA THR A 72 9.01 3.10 -16.24
C THR A 72 9.74 3.91 -15.18
N PRO A 73 9.02 4.68 -14.32
CA PRO A 73 9.59 5.50 -13.25
C PRO A 73 9.94 4.65 -12.01
N ILE A 74 10.84 3.66 -12.13
CA ILE A 74 11.15 2.67 -11.09
C ILE A 74 11.54 3.34 -9.77
N ASP A 75 12.50 4.29 -9.81
CA ASP A 75 13.01 4.94 -8.61
C ASP A 75 11.89 5.65 -7.82
N TYR A 76 11.04 6.40 -8.52
CA TYR A 76 9.95 7.14 -7.90
C TYR A 76 8.87 6.22 -7.35
N ARG A 77 8.61 5.09 -7.99
CA ARG A 77 7.70 4.06 -7.53
C ARG A 77 8.20 3.43 -6.22
N TYR A 78 9.48 3.12 -6.13
CA TYR A 78 10.06 2.58 -4.89
C TYR A 78 10.18 3.62 -3.78
N ILE A 79 10.38 4.91 -4.10
CA ILE A 79 10.31 5.99 -3.10
C ILE A 79 8.89 6.05 -2.50
N ASP A 80 7.84 6.02 -3.34
CA ASP A 80 6.45 5.93 -2.87
C ASP A 80 6.26 4.71 -1.95
N TRP A 81 6.65 3.55 -2.40
CA TRP A 81 6.47 2.30 -1.63
C TRP A 81 7.27 2.27 -0.33
N LEU A 82 8.49 2.82 -0.30
CA LEU A 82 9.29 2.92 0.93
C LEU A 82 8.65 3.76 2.02
N ILE A 83 7.74 4.65 1.66
CA ILE A 83 6.97 5.46 2.61
C ILE A 83 5.61 4.82 2.88
N THR A 84 4.87 4.47 1.84
CA THR A 84 3.47 4.06 1.96
C THR A 84 3.30 2.63 2.48
N VAL A 85 4.17 1.69 2.09
CA VAL A 85 4.02 0.27 2.49
C VAL A 85 4.32 0.05 3.98
N PRO A 86 5.36 0.65 4.59
CA PRO A 86 5.51 0.62 6.05
C PRO A 86 4.29 1.17 6.79
N LEU A 87 3.69 2.26 6.30
CA LEU A 87 2.48 2.83 6.90
C LEU A 87 1.30 1.86 6.83
N LEU A 88 1.09 1.17 5.70
CA LEU A 88 0.07 0.13 5.57
C LEU A 88 0.31 -1.04 6.53
N MET A 89 1.56 -1.43 6.73
CA MET A 89 1.89 -2.52 7.65
C MET A 89 1.72 -2.12 9.11
N ILE A 90 2.06 -0.89 9.47
CA ILE A 90 1.83 -0.34 10.80
C ILE A 90 0.34 -0.31 11.15
N GLU A 91 -0.56 -0.17 10.17
CA GLU A 91 -2.01 -0.20 10.41
C GLU A 91 -2.49 -1.51 11.05
N PHE A 92 -1.92 -2.66 10.69
CA PHE A 92 -2.23 -3.91 11.38
C PHE A 92 -1.94 -3.85 12.88
N PHE A 93 -0.90 -3.13 13.27
CA PHE A 93 -0.56 -2.92 14.67
C PHE A 93 -1.48 -1.88 15.33
N ILE A 94 -1.75 -0.75 14.66
CA ILE A 94 -2.55 0.35 15.19
C ILE A 94 -3.98 -0.09 15.47
N ILE A 95 -4.64 -0.78 14.54
CA ILE A 95 -6.03 -1.22 14.74
C ILE A 95 -6.17 -2.21 15.91
N LEU A 96 -5.20 -3.08 16.12
CA LEU A 96 -5.20 -4.00 17.26
C LEU A 96 -5.00 -3.24 18.58
N ARG A 97 -4.12 -2.24 18.59
CA ARG A 97 -3.90 -1.38 19.76
C ARG A 97 -5.12 -0.52 20.08
N ALA A 98 -5.83 -0.01 19.07
CA ALA A 98 -7.02 0.82 19.23
C ALA A 98 -8.15 0.08 19.98
N VAL A 99 -8.22 -1.25 19.87
CA VAL A 99 -9.24 -2.09 20.53
C VAL A 99 -8.70 -2.79 21.78
N GLY A 100 -7.53 -2.40 22.27
CA GLY A 100 -6.92 -3.00 23.48
C GLY A 100 -6.31 -4.38 23.25
N GLY A 101 -6.05 -4.77 21.99
CA GLY A 101 -5.42 -6.04 21.66
C GLY A 101 -4.00 -6.15 22.21
N ALA A 102 -3.64 -7.33 22.73
CA ALA A 102 -2.31 -7.63 23.25
C ALA A 102 -1.34 -7.90 22.10
N VAL A 103 -0.80 -6.83 21.49
CA VAL A 103 0.22 -6.88 20.44
C VAL A 103 1.43 -6.07 20.86
N GLY A 104 2.61 -6.70 20.86
CA GLY A 104 3.86 -6.12 21.34
C GLY A 104 4.72 -5.46 20.27
N ALA A 105 5.79 -4.80 20.71
CA ALA A 105 6.76 -4.18 19.80
C ALA A 105 7.43 -5.20 18.85
N GLY A 106 7.48 -6.47 19.22
CA GLY A 106 8.02 -7.54 18.37
C GLY A 106 7.22 -7.73 17.07
N SER A 107 5.89 -7.66 17.14
CA SER A 107 5.00 -7.70 15.97
C SER A 107 5.24 -6.50 15.04
N PHE A 108 5.27 -5.30 15.62
CA PHE A 108 5.60 -4.08 14.89
C PHE A 108 6.95 -4.19 14.15
N MET A 109 7.99 -4.65 14.85
CA MET A 109 9.32 -4.77 14.25
C MET A 109 9.37 -5.82 13.13
N ARG A 110 8.65 -6.96 13.27
CA ARG A 110 8.58 -7.97 12.20
C ARG A 110 7.88 -7.44 10.96
N LEU A 111 6.79 -6.69 11.12
CA LEU A 111 6.10 -6.05 10.00
C LEU A 111 7.00 -5.00 9.33
N LEU A 112 7.64 -4.13 10.11
CA LEU A 112 8.51 -3.08 9.59
C LEU A 112 9.75 -3.65 8.89
N VAL A 113 10.47 -4.56 9.53
CA VAL A 113 11.69 -5.16 8.97
C VAL A 113 11.36 -6.00 7.74
N GLY A 114 10.28 -6.81 7.79
CA GLY A 114 9.81 -7.56 6.61
C GLY A 114 9.53 -6.65 5.42
N THR A 115 8.87 -5.51 5.67
CA THR A 115 8.60 -4.50 4.65
C THR A 115 9.87 -3.90 4.06
N LEU A 116 10.81 -3.48 4.91
CA LEU A 116 12.07 -2.88 4.44
C LEU A 116 12.92 -3.89 3.66
N VAL A 117 12.99 -5.14 4.12
CA VAL A 117 13.68 -6.23 3.38
C VAL A 117 13.03 -6.42 2.01
N MET A 118 11.70 -6.54 1.97
CA MET A 118 10.96 -6.71 0.71
C MET A 118 11.27 -5.59 -0.29
N LEU A 119 11.20 -4.34 0.15
CA LEU A 119 11.35 -3.18 -0.74
C LEU A 119 12.80 -2.92 -1.14
N VAL A 120 13.74 -2.97 -0.19
CA VAL A 120 15.15 -2.68 -0.47
C VAL A 120 15.75 -3.71 -1.43
N PHE A 121 15.50 -4.99 -1.20
CA PHE A 121 16.02 -6.03 -2.09
C PHE A 121 15.24 -6.10 -3.42
N GLY A 122 13.95 -5.86 -3.42
CA GLY A 122 13.16 -5.71 -4.65
C GLY A 122 13.72 -4.59 -5.52
N TYR A 123 13.92 -3.40 -4.94
CA TYR A 123 14.54 -2.27 -5.64
C TYR A 123 15.94 -2.59 -6.14
N ALA A 124 16.81 -3.13 -5.28
CA ALA A 124 18.19 -3.42 -5.66
C ALA A 124 18.30 -4.41 -6.83
N GLY A 125 17.37 -5.36 -6.92
CA GLY A 125 17.29 -6.27 -8.06
C GLY A 125 16.76 -5.58 -9.34
N GLU A 126 15.70 -4.80 -9.23
CA GLU A 126 15.04 -4.16 -10.38
C GLU A 126 15.86 -2.97 -10.93
N ALA A 127 16.54 -2.23 -10.06
CA ALA A 127 17.45 -1.15 -10.44
C ALA A 127 18.84 -1.63 -10.90
N GLY A 128 19.10 -2.95 -10.94
CA GLY A 128 20.39 -3.52 -11.38
C GLY A 128 21.55 -3.34 -10.40
N LEU A 129 21.27 -2.99 -9.14
CA LEU A 129 22.30 -2.84 -8.10
C LEU A 129 22.77 -4.20 -7.55
N MET A 130 22.01 -5.26 -7.82
CA MET A 130 22.35 -6.65 -7.52
C MET A 130 21.75 -7.59 -8.56
N GLY A 131 22.06 -8.88 -8.46
CA GLY A 131 21.46 -9.88 -9.37
C GLY A 131 19.94 -9.87 -9.27
N TYR A 132 19.25 -9.69 -10.40
CA TYR A 132 17.79 -9.54 -10.50
C TYR A 132 17.03 -10.61 -9.70
N TRP A 133 17.32 -11.88 -9.94
CA TRP A 133 16.66 -13.00 -9.25
C TRP A 133 17.05 -13.14 -7.77
N LEU A 134 18.25 -12.69 -7.40
CA LEU A 134 18.67 -12.65 -6.01
C LEU A 134 17.86 -11.59 -5.24
N GLY A 135 17.73 -10.38 -5.83
CA GLY A 135 16.89 -9.32 -5.27
C GLY A 135 15.44 -9.76 -5.11
N PHE A 136 14.87 -10.39 -6.13
CA PHE A 136 13.53 -10.97 -6.07
C PHE A 136 13.40 -11.98 -4.93
N GLY A 137 14.29 -12.97 -4.84
CA GLY A 137 14.21 -14.00 -3.79
C GLY A 137 14.30 -13.43 -2.38
N LEU A 138 15.22 -12.50 -2.13
CA LEU A 138 15.34 -11.82 -0.83
C LEU A 138 14.12 -10.93 -0.52
N GLY A 139 13.58 -10.25 -1.53
CA GLY A 139 12.33 -9.49 -1.39
C GLY A 139 11.15 -10.39 -1.01
N MET A 140 11.02 -11.56 -1.63
CA MET A 140 10.00 -12.56 -1.29
C MET A 140 10.12 -13.08 0.14
N ILE A 141 11.34 -13.19 0.69
CA ILE A 141 11.53 -13.54 2.11
C ILE A 141 10.94 -12.45 3.01
N GLY A 142 11.17 -11.18 2.69
CA GLY A 142 10.56 -10.05 3.41
C GLY A 142 9.03 -10.13 3.41
N TRP A 143 8.42 -10.39 2.26
CA TRP A 143 6.97 -10.57 2.15
C TRP A 143 6.47 -11.80 2.92
N ALA A 144 7.19 -12.92 2.90
CA ALA A 144 6.84 -14.10 3.68
C ALA A 144 6.85 -13.82 5.19
N VAL A 145 7.77 -13.01 5.71
CA VAL A 145 7.78 -12.57 7.11
C VAL A 145 6.52 -11.76 7.46
N ILE A 146 6.09 -10.85 6.58
CA ILE A 146 4.84 -10.09 6.75
C ILE A 146 3.65 -11.05 6.79
N ILE A 147 3.53 -11.95 5.82
CA ILE A 147 2.44 -12.94 5.75
C ILE A 147 2.41 -13.79 7.01
N TYR A 148 3.57 -14.29 7.45
CA TYR A 148 3.63 -15.06 8.70
C TYR A 148 3.08 -14.26 9.89
N GLU A 149 3.48 -12.99 10.05
CA GLU A 149 3.06 -12.17 11.18
C GLU A 149 1.54 -11.91 11.19
N ILE A 150 0.95 -11.59 10.03
CA ILE A 150 -0.48 -11.28 9.96
C ILE A 150 -1.39 -12.51 9.94
N TYR A 151 -0.86 -13.71 9.68
CA TYR A 151 -1.66 -14.95 9.71
C TYR A 151 -1.41 -15.81 10.95
N GLY A 152 -0.17 -16.08 11.31
CA GLY A 152 0.22 -17.01 12.37
C GLY A 152 1.03 -16.40 13.51
N GLY A 153 1.50 -15.16 13.32
CA GLY A 153 2.29 -14.41 14.29
C GLY A 153 1.44 -13.81 15.40
N GLU A 154 2.03 -12.88 16.11
CA GLU A 154 1.41 -12.18 17.24
C GLU A 154 0.20 -11.33 16.79
N ALA A 155 0.32 -10.61 15.66
CA ALA A 155 -0.76 -9.81 15.11
C ALA A 155 -1.96 -10.68 14.71
N GLY A 156 -1.71 -11.80 14.01
CA GLY A 156 -2.76 -12.74 13.61
C GLY A 156 -3.51 -13.35 14.80
N LYS A 157 -2.79 -13.71 15.87
CA LYS A 157 -3.38 -14.25 17.10
C LYS A 157 -4.18 -13.20 17.87
N ALA A 158 -3.67 -11.98 17.97
CA ALA A 158 -4.38 -10.87 18.61
C ALA A 158 -5.68 -10.53 17.87
N ALA A 159 -5.65 -10.52 16.53
CA ALA A 159 -6.83 -10.32 15.72
C ALA A 159 -7.89 -11.41 15.94
N ALA A 160 -7.47 -12.68 16.01
CA ALA A 160 -8.38 -13.81 16.24
C ALA A 160 -9.10 -13.76 17.60
N SER A 161 -8.53 -13.04 18.57
CA SER A 161 -9.10 -12.84 19.92
C SER A 161 -9.90 -11.55 20.05
N SER A 162 -10.00 -10.75 18.99
CA SER A 162 -10.71 -9.47 18.99
C SER A 162 -12.20 -9.63 18.66
N SER A 163 -12.95 -8.50 18.64
CA SER A 163 -14.36 -8.49 18.24
C SER A 163 -14.55 -8.95 16.78
N GLU A 164 -15.75 -9.38 16.44
CA GLU A 164 -16.08 -9.88 15.10
C GLU A 164 -15.86 -8.84 13.99
N SER A 165 -16.13 -7.56 14.28
CA SER A 165 -15.87 -6.46 13.35
C SER A 165 -14.39 -6.25 13.09
N VAL A 166 -13.55 -6.34 14.14
CA VAL A 166 -12.07 -6.24 14.01
C VAL A 166 -11.52 -7.45 13.25
N GLN A 167 -11.99 -8.66 13.56
CA GLN A 167 -11.60 -9.88 12.84
C GLN A 167 -11.94 -9.76 11.34
N SER A 168 -13.13 -9.28 11.00
CA SER A 168 -13.57 -9.10 9.62
C SER A 168 -12.69 -8.10 8.87
N ALA A 169 -12.42 -6.92 9.47
CA ALA A 169 -11.56 -5.91 8.88
C ALA A 169 -10.11 -6.42 8.70
N PHE A 170 -9.55 -7.03 9.75
CA PHE A 170 -8.22 -7.61 9.72
C PHE A 170 -8.10 -8.71 8.65
N ASN A 171 -9.11 -9.56 8.53
CA ASN A 171 -9.18 -10.59 7.49
C ASN A 171 -9.20 -9.97 6.08
N ALA A 172 -9.98 -8.92 5.86
CA ALA A 172 -10.02 -8.25 4.58
C ALA A 172 -8.66 -7.60 4.23
N MET A 173 -8.02 -6.92 5.20
CA MET A 173 -6.70 -6.32 5.03
C MET A 173 -5.61 -7.36 4.69
N ARG A 174 -5.57 -8.49 5.41
CA ARG A 174 -4.58 -9.54 5.12
C ARG A 174 -4.80 -10.22 3.76
N TRP A 175 -6.04 -10.28 3.25
CA TRP A 175 -6.31 -10.73 1.89
C TRP A 175 -5.77 -9.77 0.85
N ILE A 176 -5.82 -8.45 1.08
CA ILE A 176 -5.16 -7.46 0.22
C ILE A 176 -3.66 -7.72 0.18
N VAL A 177 -3.02 -7.94 1.34
CA VAL A 177 -1.57 -8.18 1.43
C VAL A 177 -1.17 -9.53 0.79
N LEU A 178 -2.00 -10.56 0.90
CA LEU A 178 -1.70 -11.87 0.30
C LEU A 178 -2.00 -11.91 -1.20
N VAL A 179 -3.19 -11.48 -1.61
CA VAL A 179 -3.68 -11.63 -2.99
C VAL A 179 -3.46 -10.35 -3.80
N GLY A 180 -3.82 -9.20 -3.24
CA GLY A 180 -3.65 -7.91 -3.91
C GLY A 180 -2.18 -7.58 -4.17
N TRP A 181 -1.30 -7.88 -3.22
CA TRP A 181 0.14 -7.64 -3.37
C TRP A 181 0.86 -8.69 -4.22
N ALA A 182 0.28 -9.87 -4.45
CA ALA A 182 0.84 -10.84 -5.38
C ALA A 182 0.99 -10.30 -6.82
N ILE A 183 0.24 -9.26 -7.16
CA ILE A 183 0.36 -8.56 -8.46
C ILE A 183 1.79 -8.02 -8.68
N TYR A 184 2.44 -7.50 -7.64
CA TYR A 184 3.78 -6.88 -7.77
C TYR A 184 4.88 -7.91 -8.07
N PRO A 185 5.05 -9.01 -7.33
CA PRO A 185 6.02 -10.05 -7.72
C PRO A 185 5.68 -10.73 -9.04
N ILE A 186 4.40 -10.89 -9.39
CA ILE A 186 4.00 -11.39 -10.72
C ILE A 186 4.46 -10.40 -11.81
N GLY A 187 4.24 -9.11 -11.60
CA GLY A 187 4.71 -8.05 -12.50
C GLY A 187 6.24 -8.01 -12.62
N TYR A 188 6.95 -8.17 -11.52
CA TYR A 188 8.42 -8.26 -11.49
C TYR A 188 8.90 -9.39 -12.41
N VAL A 189 8.35 -10.60 -12.25
CA VAL A 189 8.69 -11.76 -13.10
C VAL A 189 8.27 -11.54 -14.56
N ALA A 190 7.07 -10.99 -14.79
CA ALA A 190 6.56 -10.74 -16.12
C ALA A 190 7.37 -9.67 -16.88
N GLY A 191 7.84 -8.63 -16.19
CA GLY A 191 8.72 -7.60 -16.76
C GLY A 191 10.03 -8.20 -17.27
N ALA A 192 10.63 -9.11 -16.53
CA ALA A 192 11.84 -9.82 -16.94
C ALA A 192 11.62 -10.78 -18.14
N ALA A 193 10.44 -11.43 -18.19
CA ALA A 193 10.17 -12.48 -19.15
C ALA A 193 9.55 -11.98 -20.47
N LEU A 194 8.72 -10.93 -20.42
CA LEU A 194 7.83 -10.53 -21.52
C LEU A 194 8.19 -9.16 -22.14
N GLY A 195 9.01 -8.37 -21.47
CA GLY A 195 9.51 -7.09 -22.02
C GLY A 195 8.42 -6.09 -22.39
N GLY A 196 7.39 -5.92 -21.55
CA GLY A 196 6.25 -5.03 -21.86
C GLY A 196 6.04 -3.94 -20.80
N GLU A 197 6.83 -2.86 -20.82
CA GLU A 197 6.77 -1.78 -19.83
C GLU A 197 5.39 -1.11 -19.73
N ASN A 198 4.69 -0.92 -20.85
CA ASN A 198 3.40 -0.23 -20.87
C ASN A 198 2.32 -0.96 -20.07
N ASN A 199 2.13 -2.24 -20.34
CA ASN A 199 1.12 -3.05 -19.64
C ASN A 199 1.46 -3.20 -18.15
N LEU A 200 2.75 -3.33 -17.83
CA LEU A 200 3.21 -3.43 -16.47
C LEU A 200 2.90 -2.16 -15.65
N ASN A 201 3.13 -0.97 -16.23
CA ASN A 201 2.78 0.28 -15.57
C ASN A 201 1.28 0.40 -15.29
N ILE A 202 0.41 0.06 -16.26
CA ILE A 202 -1.05 0.09 -16.05
C ILE A 202 -1.46 -0.87 -14.93
N ILE A 203 -0.91 -2.09 -14.92
CA ILE A 203 -1.20 -3.10 -13.89
C ILE A 203 -0.78 -2.60 -12.50
N TYR A 204 0.44 -2.08 -12.35
CA TYR A 204 0.91 -1.53 -11.08
C TYR A 204 0.12 -0.30 -10.63
N ASN A 205 -0.24 0.58 -11.55
CA ASN A 205 -1.04 1.76 -11.23
C ASN A 205 -2.43 1.37 -10.72
N LEU A 206 -3.10 0.42 -11.37
CA LEU A 206 -4.40 -0.10 -10.93
C LEU A 206 -4.28 -0.91 -9.62
N ALA A 207 -3.19 -1.66 -9.44
CA ALA A 207 -2.94 -2.39 -8.20
C ALA A 207 -2.79 -1.41 -7.01
N ASP A 208 -2.02 -0.35 -7.16
CA ASP A 208 -1.87 0.69 -6.12
C ASP A 208 -3.19 1.39 -5.83
N PHE A 209 -3.96 1.75 -6.87
CA PHE A 209 -5.28 2.34 -6.73
C PHE A 209 -6.19 1.46 -5.85
N VAL A 210 -6.31 0.18 -6.19
CA VAL A 210 -7.17 -0.74 -5.46
C VAL A 210 -6.60 -1.02 -4.06
N ASN A 211 -5.34 -1.41 -3.95
CA ASN A 211 -4.76 -1.87 -2.70
C ASN A 211 -4.70 -0.75 -1.64
N LYS A 212 -4.31 0.47 -2.00
CA LYS A 212 -4.19 1.58 -1.04
C LYS A 212 -5.55 2.14 -0.63
N ILE A 213 -6.43 2.41 -1.61
CA ILE A 213 -7.75 3.00 -1.32
C ILE A 213 -8.65 2.00 -0.60
N LEU A 214 -8.74 0.75 -1.09
CA LEU A 214 -9.56 -0.27 -0.47
C LEU A 214 -9.09 -0.59 0.96
N PHE A 215 -7.78 -0.62 1.19
CA PHE A 215 -7.22 -0.82 2.52
C PHE A 215 -7.70 0.26 3.50
N GLY A 216 -7.60 1.54 3.10
CA GLY A 216 -8.12 2.66 3.89
C GLY A 216 -9.64 2.61 4.11
N LEU A 217 -10.42 2.22 3.09
CA LEU A 217 -11.87 2.08 3.20
C LEU A 217 -12.29 0.95 4.16
N ILE A 218 -11.53 -0.14 4.25
CA ILE A 218 -11.77 -1.21 5.23
C ILE A 218 -11.59 -0.66 6.65
N ILE A 219 -10.52 0.09 6.89
CA ILE A 219 -10.24 0.73 8.19
C ILE A 219 -11.33 1.75 8.53
N TRP A 220 -11.72 2.59 7.57
CA TRP A 220 -12.80 3.55 7.73
C TRP A 220 -14.13 2.87 8.10
N ASN A 221 -14.51 1.82 7.39
CA ASN A 221 -15.74 1.08 7.68
C ASN A 221 -15.71 0.46 9.10
N LEU A 222 -14.58 -0.05 9.55
CA LEU A 222 -14.40 -0.53 10.92
C LEU A 222 -14.58 0.62 11.93
N ALA A 223 -13.90 1.75 11.68
CA ALA A 223 -13.92 2.92 12.55
C ALA A 223 -15.34 3.51 12.69
N VAL A 224 -16.09 3.62 11.58
CA VAL A 224 -17.49 4.10 11.57
C VAL A 224 -18.40 3.13 12.32
N LYS A 225 -18.31 1.82 12.05
CA LYS A 225 -19.14 0.81 12.75
C LYS A 225 -18.91 0.81 14.26
N ASP A 226 -17.65 0.94 14.71
CA ASP A 226 -17.34 1.00 16.13
C ASP A 226 -17.73 2.34 16.76
N SER A 227 -17.74 3.41 15.99
CA SER A 227 -18.16 4.74 16.47
C SER A 227 -19.66 4.87 16.67
N GLY A 228 -20.48 4.07 15.99
CA GLY A 228 -21.94 4.09 16.08
C GLY A 228 -22.53 5.45 15.66
N ASP A 229 -23.67 5.83 16.24
CA ASP A 229 -24.40 7.06 15.91
C ASP A 229 -23.61 8.37 16.19
N THR A 230 -22.43 8.29 16.78
CA THR A 230 -21.56 9.46 16.99
C THR A 230 -20.80 9.89 15.72
N ALA A 231 -20.88 9.09 14.64
CA ALA A 231 -20.18 9.34 13.38
C ALA A 231 -21.00 10.20 12.37
N HIS A 232 -22.24 10.60 12.74
CA HIS A 232 -23.13 11.39 11.87
C HIS A 232 -23.58 12.67 12.52
#